data_5c3f16ca4aa2b2de38792717ef4fbf35
#
_entry.id   5c3f16ca4aa2b2de38792717ef4fbf35
#
_cell.length_a   1.000
_cell.length_b   1.000
_cell.length_c   1.000
_cell.angle_alpha   90.00
_cell.angle_beta   90.00
_cell.angle_gamma   90.00
#
_symmetry.space_group_name_H-M   'P 1'
#
loop_
_entity.id
_entity.type
_entity.pdbx_description
1 polymer ?
#
loop_
_entity_poly.entity_id
_entity_poly.type
_entity_poly.pdbx_seq_one_letter_code
_entity_poly.pdbx_strand_id
1 'polypeptide(L)'
;MLIYKQVENTVSSGKELTDMKFTFAEKRMDSSEDLRAYATKKISKLDRFFKNEAEAFVTFSLERGRYRAEITIHNNGTYYRASELTSDMYASVDSGVASIERQIRRNKTRLEKRLREGALEKDAMASASYAPVDEEPADEFKIVRSKRFSIKPMSAEEAILQMNLLDHEFFVFRNMDADDAIAVVYKRNQGGYGLICDDGLDEG
;
A
#
# COMPACT_ATOMS: atom_id res chain seq x y z
N MET A 1 6.99 24.52 7.57
CA MET A 1 7.27 24.39 6.14
C MET A 1 8.22 23.22 5.99
N LEU A 2 7.69 22.04 5.62
CA LEU A 2 8.48 20.80 5.49
C LEU A 2 9.07 20.78 4.08
N ILE A 3 10.39 20.89 4.01
CA ILE A 3 11.13 20.84 2.75
C ILE A 3 11.22 19.36 2.32
N TYR A 4 10.43 18.99 1.31
CA TYR A 4 10.62 17.72 0.60
C TYR A 4 11.73 17.91 -0.43
N LYS A 5 12.85 17.25 -0.22
CA LYS A 5 13.90 17.14 -1.25
C LYS A 5 13.63 15.85 -2.03
N GLN A 6 13.00 15.99 -3.20
CA GLN A 6 12.94 14.91 -4.19
C GLN A 6 14.27 14.84 -4.92
N VAL A 7 14.89 13.70 -4.92
CA VAL A 7 16.06 13.39 -5.75
C VAL A 7 15.69 12.17 -6.60
N GLU A 8 15.38 12.43 -7.85
CA GLU A 8 15.25 11.39 -8.87
C GLU A 8 16.65 10.90 -9.26
N ASN A 9 17.01 9.70 -8.89
CA ASN A 9 18.19 9.01 -9.40
C ASN A 9 17.76 7.71 -10.08
N THR A 10 17.79 7.74 -11.41
CA THR A 10 17.70 6.55 -12.26
C THR A 10 19.07 5.89 -12.28
N VAL A 11 19.29 4.84 -11.52
CA VAL A 11 20.51 4.02 -11.59
C VAL A 11 20.26 2.84 -12.51
N SER A 12 20.74 2.94 -13.75
CA SER A 12 20.79 1.84 -14.72
C SER A 12 22.00 0.95 -14.40
N SER A 13 21.76 -0.30 -13.99
CA SER A 13 22.79 -1.33 -13.89
C SER A 13 22.33 -2.56 -14.66
N GLY A 14 23.07 -2.89 -15.72
CA GLY A 14 22.71 -3.84 -16.76
C GLY A 14 22.45 -5.27 -16.29
N LYS A 15 21.24 -5.70 -16.60
CA LYS A 15 20.74 -7.00 -17.06
C LYS A 15 19.22 -6.88 -17.12
N GLU A 16 18.60 -7.38 -18.18
CA GLU A 16 17.14 -7.37 -18.42
C GLU A 16 16.35 -7.98 -17.25
N LEU A 17 16.11 -7.18 -16.23
CA LEU A 17 15.11 -7.31 -15.18
C LEU A 17 14.29 -6.04 -15.31
N THR A 18 12.97 -6.15 -15.27
CA THR A 18 12.05 -5.00 -15.32
C THR A 18 12.57 -3.94 -14.36
N ASP A 19 12.99 -2.77 -14.88
CA ASP A 19 13.67 -1.72 -14.11
C ASP A 19 12.67 -1.08 -13.13
N MET A 20 12.71 -1.53 -11.87
CA MET A 20 11.94 -0.89 -10.79
C MET A 20 12.47 0.54 -10.59
N LYS A 21 11.57 1.53 -10.70
CA LYS A 21 11.90 2.93 -10.41
C LYS A 21 11.90 3.20 -8.92
N PHE A 22 12.91 3.92 -8.43
CA PHE A 22 13.05 4.24 -7.01
C PHE A 22 12.93 5.73 -6.77
N THR A 23 12.07 6.09 -5.79
CA THR A 23 11.97 7.44 -5.22
C THR A 23 12.26 7.38 -3.72
N PHE A 24 13.27 8.14 -3.28
CA PHE A 24 13.65 8.22 -1.87
C PHE A 24 13.19 9.54 -1.25
N ALA A 25 12.69 9.47 -0.03
CA ALA A 25 12.36 10.62 0.81
C ALA A 25 12.95 10.45 2.21
N GLU A 26 13.26 11.54 2.87
CA GLU A 26 13.88 11.56 4.18
C GLU A 26 13.14 12.52 5.11
N LYS A 27 12.96 12.10 6.37
CA LYS A 27 12.31 12.90 7.41
C LYS A 27 13.15 12.91 8.67
N ARG A 28 13.66 14.08 9.07
CA ARG A 28 14.46 14.28 10.29
C ARG A 28 15.75 13.47 10.34
N MET A 29 16.29 13.12 9.21
CA MET A 29 17.60 12.49 9.03
C MET A 29 18.05 12.67 7.58
N ASP A 30 19.34 12.55 7.35
CA ASP A 30 19.90 12.42 6.00
C ASP A 30 20.35 10.97 5.81
N SER A 31 19.98 10.34 4.70
CA SER A 31 20.46 9.00 4.37
C SER A 31 21.79 9.07 3.62
N SER A 32 22.71 8.16 3.97
CA SER A 32 23.92 7.98 3.21
C SER A 32 23.62 7.34 1.83
N GLU A 33 24.50 7.56 0.88
CA GLU A 33 24.43 6.91 -0.44
C GLU A 33 24.50 5.38 -0.30
N ASP A 34 25.30 4.88 0.64
CA ASP A 34 25.40 3.45 0.97
C ASP A 34 24.06 2.86 1.45
N LEU A 35 23.29 3.60 2.25
CA LEU A 35 21.98 3.16 2.72
C LEU A 35 20.98 3.08 1.57
N ARG A 36 20.98 4.07 0.67
CA ARG A 36 20.12 4.06 -0.52
C ARG A 36 20.48 2.91 -1.45
N ALA A 37 21.78 2.70 -1.71
CA ALA A 37 22.28 1.58 -2.50
C ALA A 37 21.88 0.22 -1.89
N TYR A 38 22.00 0.09 -0.57
CA TYR A 38 21.55 -1.09 0.15
C TYR A 38 20.05 -1.35 -0.02
N ALA A 39 19.23 -0.33 0.24
CA ALA A 39 17.78 -0.44 0.09
C ALA A 39 17.39 -0.80 -1.35
N THR A 40 17.95 -0.13 -2.34
CA THR A 40 17.76 -0.45 -3.76
C THR A 40 18.08 -1.92 -4.03
N LYS A 41 19.26 -2.40 -3.62
CA LYS A 41 19.68 -3.79 -3.81
C LYS A 41 18.74 -4.80 -3.16
N LYS A 42 18.18 -4.47 -1.98
CA LYS A 42 17.26 -5.38 -1.26
C LYS A 42 15.86 -5.36 -1.87
N ILE A 43 15.33 -4.20 -2.19
CA ILE A 43 13.98 -4.03 -2.74
C ILE A 43 13.92 -4.55 -4.18
N SER A 44 14.95 -4.35 -5.00
CA SER A 44 15.01 -4.86 -6.37
C SER A 44 14.86 -6.38 -6.47
N LYS A 45 15.13 -7.13 -5.40
CA LYS A 45 14.87 -8.58 -5.38
C LYS A 45 13.39 -8.93 -5.48
N LEU A 46 12.50 -7.98 -5.15
CA LEU A 46 11.06 -8.17 -5.25
C LEU A 46 10.56 -8.01 -6.69
N ASP A 47 11.36 -7.43 -7.59
CA ASP A 47 11.04 -7.24 -8.99
C ASP A 47 10.69 -8.56 -9.71
N ARG A 48 11.31 -9.65 -9.29
CA ARG A 48 11.01 -11.02 -9.77
C ARG A 48 9.55 -11.46 -9.63
N PHE A 49 8.78 -10.77 -8.79
CA PHE A 49 7.35 -11.05 -8.60
C PHE A 49 6.46 -10.27 -9.55
N PHE A 50 6.97 -9.23 -10.21
CA PHE A 50 6.24 -8.34 -11.08
C PHE A 50 6.54 -8.66 -12.55
N LYS A 51 5.52 -8.52 -13.40
CA LYS A 51 5.66 -8.72 -14.85
C LYS A 51 5.92 -7.43 -15.60
N ASN A 52 5.48 -6.31 -15.01
CA ASN A 52 5.58 -4.98 -15.57
C ASN A 52 6.46 -4.12 -14.67
N GLU A 53 6.92 -3.01 -15.19
CA GLU A 53 7.66 -2.00 -14.44
C GLU A 53 6.94 -1.67 -13.11
N ALA A 54 7.69 -1.65 -12.01
CA ALA A 54 7.20 -1.31 -10.69
C ALA A 54 7.84 -0.03 -10.18
N GLU A 55 7.13 0.71 -9.32
CA GLU A 55 7.63 1.91 -8.69
C GLU A 55 7.78 1.68 -7.18
N ALA A 56 8.94 1.97 -6.62
CA ALA A 56 9.23 1.86 -5.21
C ALA A 56 9.44 3.23 -4.58
N PHE A 57 8.61 3.59 -3.63
CA PHE A 57 8.73 4.79 -2.80
C PHE A 57 9.27 4.39 -1.44
N VAL A 58 10.44 4.92 -1.07
CA VAL A 58 11.13 4.58 0.17
C VAL A 58 11.30 5.83 1.01
N THR A 59 10.75 5.84 2.22
CA THR A 59 10.91 6.95 3.15
C THR A 59 11.68 6.48 4.37
N PHE A 60 12.81 7.15 4.66
CA PHE A 60 13.57 6.98 5.88
C PHE A 60 13.23 8.06 6.89
N SER A 61 13.02 7.70 8.14
CA SER A 61 12.76 8.66 9.21
C SER A 61 13.38 8.25 10.53
N LEU A 62 13.74 9.26 11.33
CA LEU A 62 14.17 9.07 12.72
C LEU A 62 13.04 9.50 13.66
N GLU A 63 12.52 8.56 14.45
CA GLU A 63 11.42 8.78 15.39
C GLU A 63 11.80 8.34 16.79
N ARG A 64 11.90 9.28 17.71
CA ARG A 64 12.22 9.01 19.13
C ARG A 64 13.44 8.12 19.32
N GLY A 65 14.51 8.35 18.54
CA GLY A 65 15.76 7.58 18.59
C GLY A 65 15.70 6.22 17.91
N ARG A 66 14.64 5.90 17.18
CA ARG A 66 14.50 4.69 16.36
C ARG A 66 14.43 5.05 14.89
N TYR A 67 14.86 4.13 14.05
CA TYR A 67 14.86 4.27 12.61
C TYR A 67 13.62 3.61 12.00
N ARG A 68 12.86 4.40 11.22
CA ARG A 68 11.71 3.88 10.49
C ARG A 68 12.01 3.85 9.00
N ALA A 69 11.81 2.68 8.39
CA ALA A 69 11.76 2.53 6.94
C ALA A 69 10.30 2.29 6.50
N GLU A 70 9.76 3.19 5.70
CA GLU A 70 8.48 2.99 5.01
C GLU A 70 8.78 2.67 3.54
N ILE A 71 8.31 1.52 3.07
CA ILE A 71 8.49 1.06 1.71
C ILE A 71 7.11 0.88 1.10
N THR A 72 6.85 1.53 -0.03
CA THR A 72 5.62 1.33 -0.80
C THR A 72 6.02 0.92 -2.22
N ILE A 73 5.52 -0.20 -2.70
CA ILE A 73 5.71 -0.63 -4.08
C ILE A 73 4.36 -0.55 -4.78
N HIS A 74 4.32 0.16 -5.90
CA HIS A 74 3.19 0.24 -6.79
C HIS A 74 3.48 -0.57 -8.05
N ASN A 75 2.57 -1.47 -8.41
CA ASN A 75 2.63 -2.24 -9.66
C ASN A 75 1.22 -2.55 -10.14
N ASN A 76 0.90 -2.12 -11.35
CA ASN A 76 -0.37 -2.41 -12.02
C ASN A 76 -1.62 -2.14 -11.13
N GLY A 77 -1.71 -0.94 -10.55
CA GLY A 77 -2.83 -0.52 -9.69
C GLY A 77 -2.84 -1.15 -8.29
N THR A 78 -1.86 -2.00 -7.95
CA THR A 78 -1.76 -2.62 -6.64
C THR A 78 -0.63 -2.00 -5.84
N TYR A 79 -0.93 -1.65 -4.58
CA TYR A 79 0.03 -1.10 -3.64
C TYR A 79 0.39 -2.13 -2.57
N TYR A 80 1.69 -2.35 -2.38
CA TYR A 80 2.26 -3.13 -1.28
C TYR A 80 2.99 -2.17 -0.36
N ARG A 81 2.65 -2.14 0.92
CA ARG A 81 3.25 -1.19 1.86
C ARG A 81 3.70 -1.90 3.14
N ALA A 82 4.90 -1.56 3.60
CA ALA A 82 5.41 -1.92 4.91
C ALA A 82 6.01 -0.69 5.61
N SER A 83 5.87 -0.63 6.92
CA SER A 83 6.45 0.41 7.77
C SER A 83 7.02 -0.25 9.00
N GLU A 84 8.35 -0.29 9.08
CA GLU A 84 9.09 -0.98 10.15
C GLU A 84 9.91 0.00 10.96
N LEU A 85 9.91 -0.17 12.27
CA LEU A 85 10.59 0.69 13.23
C LEU A 85 11.53 -0.14 14.09
N THR A 86 12.84 0.03 13.90
CA THR A 86 13.87 -0.70 14.66
C THR A 86 14.96 0.23 15.22
N SER A 87 15.93 -0.33 15.91
CA SER A 87 17.12 0.40 16.39
C SER A 87 18.17 0.61 15.31
N ASP A 88 18.04 -0.03 14.15
CA ASP A 88 18.98 0.05 13.03
C ASP A 88 18.22 0.18 11.71
N MET A 89 18.62 1.14 10.86
CA MET A 89 17.94 1.41 9.60
C MET A 89 18.04 0.24 8.61
N TYR A 90 19.17 -0.44 8.56
CA TYR A 90 19.36 -1.61 7.67
C TYR A 90 18.41 -2.74 8.07
N ALA A 91 18.25 -2.98 9.38
CA ALA A 91 17.27 -3.94 9.89
C ALA A 91 15.84 -3.54 9.58
N SER A 92 15.49 -2.22 9.62
CA SER A 92 14.17 -1.72 9.24
C SER A 92 13.88 -1.98 7.75
N VAL A 93 14.87 -1.79 6.88
CA VAL A 93 14.77 -2.09 5.45
C VAL A 93 14.54 -3.59 5.22
N ASP A 94 15.35 -4.46 5.85
CA ASP A 94 15.25 -5.91 5.69
C ASP A 94 13.88 -6.43 6.17
N SER A 95 13.40 -5.96 7.31
CA SER A 95 12.06 -6.31 7.83
C SER A 95 10.94 -5.84 6.89
N GLY A 96 11.06 -4.61 6.35
CA GLY A 96 10.11 -4.06 5.39
C GLY A 96 10.04 -4.88 4.10
N VAL A 97 11.19 -5.27 3.55
CA VAL A 97 11.27 -6.13 2.36
C VAL A 97 10.62 -7.49 2.62
N ALA A 98 10.90 -8.13 3.77
CA ALA A 98 10.31 -9.41 4.14
C ALA A 98 8.78 -9.29 4.32
N SER A 99 8.29 -8.20 4.91
CA SER A 99 6.85 -7.94 5.05
C SER A 99 6.17 -7.79 3.69
N ILE A 100 6.76 -7.04 2.75
CA ILE A 100 6.22 -6.87 1.39
C ILE A 100 6.26 -8.20 0.63
N GLU A 101 7.35 -8.96 0.69
CA GLU A 101 7.43 -10.27 0.02
C GLU A 101 6.29 -11.19 0.49
N ARG A 102 5.99 -11.21 1.78
CA ARG A 102 4.89 -11.98 2.37
C ARG A 102 3.52 -11.52 1.84
N GLN A 103 3.31 -10.19 1.72
CA GLN A 103 2.09 -9.63 1.13
C GLN A 103 1.91 -10.07 -0.33
N ILE A 104 2.97 -10.00 -1.14
CA ILE A 104 2.95 -10.40 -2.55
C ILE A 104 2.60 -11.89 -2.68
N ARG A 105 3.26 -12.76 -1.89
CA ARG A 105 2.99 -14.21 -1.90
C ARG A 105 1.54 -14.52 -1.51
N ARG A 106 1.03 -13.90 -0.44
CA ARG A 106 -0.38 -14.06 -0.02
C ARG A 106 -1.37 -13.62 -1.10
N ASN A 107 -1.12 -12.49 -1.75
CA ASN A 107 -1.99 -12.00 -2.82
C ASN A 107 -2.00 -12.93 -4.03
N LYS A 108 -0.83 -13.44 -4.42
CA LYS A 108 -0.71 -14.39 -5.53
C LYS A 108 -1.49 -15.67 -5.26
N THR A 109 -1.28 -16.29 -4.10
CA THR A 109 -1.99 -17.52 -3.69
C THR A 109 -3.51 -17.32 -3.66
N ARG A 110 -3.98 -16.16 -3.15
CA ARG A 110 -5.43 -15.84 -3.13
C ARG A 110 -6.02 -15.65 -4.51
N LEU A 111 -5.30 -14.99 -5.41
CA LEU A 111 -5.73 -14.81 -6.79
C LEU A 111 -5.82 -16.16 -7.53
N GLU A 112 -4.82 -17.02 -7.36
CA GLU A 112 -4.82 -18.37 -7.93
C GLU A 112 -5.97 -19.22 -7.39
N LYS A 113 -6.26 -19.14 -6.07
CA LYS A 113 -7.39 -19.83 -5.45
C LYS A 113 -8.72 -19.36 -6.02
N ARG A 114 -8.95 -18.04 -6.14
CA ARG A 114 -10.17 -17.48 -6.74
C ARG A 114 -10.37 -17.87 -8.21
N LEU A 115 -9.29 -17.88 -8.98
CA LEU A 115 -9.34 -18.32 -10.38
C LEU A 115 -9.69 -19.81 -10.50
N ARG A 116 -9.22 -20.65 -9.58
CA ARG A 116 -9.61 -22.07 -9.52
C ARG A 116 -11.06 -22.26 -9.09
N GLU A 117 -11.52 -21.55 -8.05
CA GLU A 117 -12.91 -21.61 -7.58
C GLU A 117 -13.89 -21.11 -8.65
N GLY A 118 -13.60 -20.01 -9.33
CA GLY A 118 -14.40 -19.52 -10.45
C GLY A 118 -14.35 -20.40 -11.71
N ALA A 119 -13.31 -21.23 -11.87
CA ALA A 119 -13.24 -22.24 -12.93
C ALA A 119 -13.99 -23.51 -12.53
N LEU A 120 -14.02 -23.88 -11.25
CA LEU A 120 -14.74 -25.06 -10.72
C LEU A 120 -16.25 -24.89 -10.68
N GLU A 121 -16.76 -23.66 -10.65
CA GLU A 121 -18.21 -23.40 -10.86
C GLU A 121 -18.65 -23.68 -12.32
N LYS A 122 -17.71 -23.76 -13.26
CA LYS A 122 -17.99 -24.09 -14.66
C LYS A 122 -17.80 -25.55 -15.03
N ASP A 123 -17.09 -26.34 -14.25
CA ASP A 123 -16.85 -27.76 -14.51
C ASP A 123 -16.92 -28.57 -13.20
N ALA A 124 -18.12 -28.93 -12.79
CA ALA A 124 -18.36 -29.93 -11.76
C ALA A 124 -18.02 -31.31 -12.32
N MET A 125 -16.76 -31.72 -12.27
CA MET A 125 -16.27 -33.12 -12.22
C MET A 125 -14.76 -33.18 -12.43
N ALA A 126 -14.00 -33.28 -11.36
CA ALA A 126 -12.83 -34.16 -11.27
C ALA A 126 -12.11 -33.96 -9.93
N SER A 127 -12.07 -35.03 -9.14
CA SER A 127 -11.33 -35.17 -7.91
C SER A 127 -9.83 -35.13 -8.13
N ALA A 128 -9.10 -34.34 -7.37
CA ALA A 128 -7.67 -34.49 -7.20
C ALA A 128 -7.26 -34.17 -5.76
N SER A 129 -6.69 -35.17 -5.14
CA SER A 129 -6.03 -35.25 -3.85
C SER A 129 -4.98 -34.17 -3.66
N TYR A 130 -5.01 -33.48 -2.51
CA TYR A 130 -3.98 -32.52 -2.10
C TYR A 130 -3.34 -32.91 -0.78
N ALA A 131 -2.02 -32.90 -0.75
CA ALA A 131 -1.21 -32.98 0.47
C ALA A 131 -1.30 -31.67 1.24
N PRO A 132 -1.33 -31.67 2.59
CA PRO A 132 -1.43 -30.46 3.40
C PRO A 132 -0.08 -29.72 3.38
N VAL A 133 -0.12 -28.48 2.94
CA VAL A 133 0.91 -27.47 3.23
C VAL A 133 0.44 -26.74 4.47
N ASP A 134 1.30 -26.59 5.48
CA ASP A 134 1.04 -25.88 6.72
C ASP A 134 0.41 -24.51 6.44
N GLU A 135 -0.90 -24.42 6.56
CA GLU A 135 -1.68 -23.21 6.41
C GLU A 135 -1.71 -22.50 7.77
N GLU A 136 -0.90 -21.44 7.94
CA GLU A 136 -1.31 -20.39 8.87
C GLU A 136 -2.73 -19.93 8.46
N PRO A 137 -3.66 -19.70 9.42
CA PRO A 137 -5.04 -19.38 9.11
C PRO A 137 -5.09 -18.14 8.21
N ALA A 138 -5.48 -18.34 6.96
CA ALA A 138 -5.76 -17.26 6.04
C ALA A 138 -6.94 -16.48 6.62
N ASP A 139 -6.72 -15.22 7.04
CA ASP A 139 -7.79 -14.27 7.30
C ASP A 139 -8.65 -14.20 6.04
N GLU A 140 -9.75 -14.92 6.05
CA GLU A 140 -10.73 -14.89 4.98
C GLU A 140 -11.30 -13.48 4.95
N PHE A 141 -11.14 -12.75 3.84
CA PHE A 141 -11.78 -11.45 3.64
C PHE A 141 -13.30 -11.64 3.55
N LYS A 142 -13.91 -11.95 4.69
CA LYS A 142 -15.33 -12.14 4.80
C LYS A 142 -16.00 -10.81 5.09
N ILE A 143 -16.89 -10.36 4.20
CA ILE A 143 -17.77 -9.24 4.50
C ILE A 143 -18.78 -9.72 5.55
N VAL A 144 -18.51 -9.45 6.81
CA VAL A 144 -19.37 -9.83 7.94
C VAL A 144 -20.59 -8.92 8.10
N ARG A 145 -20.56 -7.72 7.50
CA ARG A 145 -21.66 -6.75 7.58
C ARG A 145 -21.68 -5.86 6.34
N SER A 146 -22.85 -5.72 5.73
CA SER A 146 -23.12 -4.75 4.66
C SER A 146 -24.19 -3.77 5.12
N LYS A 147 -23.97 -2.48 4.89
CA LYS A 147 -24.94 -1.42 5.15
C LYS A 147 -25.16 -0.62 3.86
N ARG A 148 -26.38 -0.19 3.62
CA ARG A 148 -26.73 0.74 2.56
C ARG A 148 -27.23 2.04 3.19
N PHE A 149 -26.72 3.16 2.75
CA PHE A 149 -27.13 4.48 3.20
C PHE A 149 -27.08 5.47 2.03
N SER A 150 -27.88 6.54 2.11
CA SER A 150 -27.82 7.63 1.14
C SER A 150 -26.60 8.50 1.44
N ILE A 151 -25.76 8.70 0.44
CA ILE A 151 -24.66 9.65 0.49
C ILE A 151 -25.24 11.04 0.23
N LYS A 152 -25.15 11.96 1.21
CA LYS A 152 -25.69 13.31 1.11
C LYS A 152 -24.61 14.31 0.73
N PRO A 153 -24.95 15.38 -0.03
CA PRO A 153 -24.07 16.50 -0.22
C PRO A 153 -23.85 17.26 1.10
N MET A 154 -22.59 17.58 1.40
CA MET A 154 -22.18 18.38 2.56
C MET A 154 -20.75 18.89 2.37
N SER A 155 -20.32 19.85 3.20
CA SER A 155 -18.94 20.30 3.24
C SER A 155 -18.02 19.27 3.92
N ALA A 156 -16.70 19.38 3.69
CA ALA A 156 -15.72 18.53 4.37
C ALA A 156 -15.75 18.70 5.89
N GLU A 157 -16.00 19.93 6.38
CA GLU A 157 -16.11 20.22 7.82
C GLU A 157 -17.33 19.54 8.44
N GLU A 158 -18.47 19.57 7.76
CA GLU A 158 -19.69 18.92 8.20
C GLU A 158 -19.50 17.38 8.20
N ALA A 159 -18.85 16.83 7.19
CA ALA A 159 -18.52 15.40 7.12
C ALA A 159 -17.61 14.96 8.29
N ILE A 160 -16.62 15.76 8.67
CA ILE A 160 -15.78 15.53 9.85
C ILE A 160 -16.63 15.53 11.13
N LEU A 161 -17.55 16.48 11.27
CA LEU A 161 -18.45 16.55 12.42
C LEU A 161 -19.33 15.30 12.51
N GLN A 162 -19.94 14.88 11.39
CA GLN A 162 -20.76 13.68 11.32
C GLN A 162 -19.94 12.42 11.66
N MET A 163 -18.72 12.31 11.12
CA MET A 163 -17.80 11.21 11.43
C MET A 163 -17.53 11.11 12.94
N ASN A 164 -17.25 12.24 13.58
CA ASN A 164 -16.96 12.29 15.02
C ASN A 164 -18.20 11.96 15.87
N LEU A 165 -19.38 12.46 15.49
CA LEU A 165 -20.64 12.17 16.19
C LEU A 165 -21.01 10.68 16.12
N LEU A 166 -20.67 10.00 15.04
CA LEU A 166 -20.90 8.58 14.83
C LEU A 166 -19.78 7.69 15.40
N ASP A 167 -18.73 8.29 15.94
CA ASP A 167 -17.51 7.61 16.40
C ASP A 167 -16.91 6.70 15.33
N HIS A 168 -16.87 7.18 14.10
CA HIS A 168 -16.29 6.49 12.97
C HIS A 168 -14.86 6.94 12.71
N GLU A 169 -14.05 6.06 12.12
CA GLU A 169 -12.68 6.37 11.67
C GLU A 169 -12.64 7.02 10.29
N PHE A 170 -13.71 6.86 9.50
CA PHE A 170 -13.89 7.49 8.19
C PHE A 170 -15.38 7.76 7.92
N PHE A 171 -15.64 8.68 6.97
CA PHE A 171 -16.99 9.01 6.53
C PHE A 171 -16.99 9.32 5.03
N VAL A 172 -17.96 8.73 4.30
CA VAL A 172 -18.14 8.93 2.86
C VAL A 172 -19.27 9.92 2.63
N PHE A 173 -19.04 10.92 1.79
CA PHE A 173 -20.02 11.99 1.52
C PHE A 173 -19.88 12.49 0.07
N ARG A 174 -20.81 13.31 -0.38
CA ARG A 174 -20.66 14.11 -1.60
C ARG A 174 -20.11 15.48 -1.21
N ASN A 175 -18.99 15.85 -1.80
CA ASN A 175 -18.36 17.12 -1.46
C ASN A 175 -18.97 18.26 -2.28
N MET A 176 -19.71 19.14 -1.60
CA MET A 176 -20.34 20.32 -2.22
C MET A 176 -19.31 21.30 -2.80
N ASP A 177 -18.08 21.30 -2.26
CA ASP A 177 -16.99 22.17 -2.73
C ASP A 177 -16.25 21.59 -3.95
N ALA A 178 -16.61 20.38 -4.40
CA ALA A 178 -16.02 19.67 -5.54
C ALA A 178 -17.12 18.99 -6.39
N ASP A 179 -18.02 19.78 -6.96
CA ASP A 179 -19.08 19.38 -7.88
C ASP A 179 -19.87 18.13 -7.47
N ASP A 180 -20.15 17.98 -6.17
CA ASP A 180 -20.81 16.81 -5.58
C ASP A 180 -20.05 15.49 -5.79
N ALA A 181 -18.76 15.53 -6.10
CA ALA A 181 -17.91 14.35 -6.22
C ALA A 181 -17.91 13.53 -4.92
N ILE A 182 -17.80 12.22 -5.05
CA ILE A 182 -17.69 11.35 -3.88
C ILE A 182 -16.34 11.59 -3.19
N ALA A 183 -16.38 11.85 -1.90
CA ALA A 183 -15.21 12.11 -1.08
C ALA A 183 -15.24 11.29 0.21
N VAL A 184 -14.08 11.12 0.82
CA VAL A 184 -13.91 10.42 2.09
C VAL A 184 -13.08 11.26 3.03
N VAL A 185 -13.61 11.60 4.21
CA VAL A 185 -12.81 12.10 5.33
C VAL A 185 -12.42 10.96 6.25
N TYR A 186 -11.23 11.02 6.83
CA TYR A 186 -10.73 9.99 7.73
C TYR A 186 -9.83 10.57 8.83
N LYS A 187 -9.79 9.89 9.99
CA LYS A 187 -8.89 10.23 11.09
C LYS A 187 -7.47 9.78 10.77
N ARG A 188 -6.48 10.63 11.02
CA ARG A 188 -5.06 10.30 10.83
C ARG A 188 -4.45 9.83 12.15
N ASN A 189 -3.62 8.79 12.12
CA ASN A 189 -2.93 8.25 13.29
C ASN A 189 -2.00 9.27 14.00
N GLN A 190 -1.56 10.30 13.28
CA GLN A 190 -0.68 11.36 13.82
C GLN A 190 -1.46 12.63 14.25
N GLY A 191 -2.78 12.52 14.35
CA GLY A 191 -3.71 13.63 14.63
C GLY A 191 -4.15 14.38 13.37
N GLY A 192 -5.29 15.06 13.49
CA GLY A 192 -5.97 15.72 12.38
C GLY A 192 -6.74 14.77 11.48
N TYR A 193 -7.23 15.30 10.37
CA TYR A 193 -8.07 14.60 9.41
C TYR A 193 -7.42 14.59 8.03
N GLY A 194 -7.73 13.60 7.23
CA GLY A 194 -7.40 13.53 5.82
C GLY A 194 -8.66 13.57 4.97
N LEU A 195 -8.55 14.11 3.77
CA LEU A 195 -9.60 14.14 2.76
C LEU A 195 -9.09 13.42 1.51
N ILE A 196 -9.88 12.51 0.99
CA ILE A 196 -9.68 11.83 -0.29
C ILE A 196 -10.85 12.29 -1.17
N CYS A 197 -10.54 12.92 -2.30
CA CYS A 197 -11.50 13.31 -3.32
C CYS A 197 -11.19 12.56 -4.62
N ASP A 198 -12.22 12.34 -5.41
CA ASP A 198 -12.07 12.02 -6.81
C ASP A 198 -11.68 13.32 -7.55
N ASP A 199 -10.60 13.29 -8.30
CA ASP A 199 -10.10 14.46 -9.05
C ASP A 199 -10.79 14.62 -10.42
N GLY A 200 -11.70 13.69 -10.74
CA GLY A 200 -12.50 13.77 -11.98
C GLY A 200 -11.68 13.66 -13.26
N LEU A 201 -10.43 13.19 -13.17
CA LEU A 201 -9.62 12.92 -14.36
C LEU A 201 -10.14 11.62 -15.02
N ASP A 202 -11.15 11.75 -15.86
CA ASP A 202 -11.48 10.72 -16.85
C ASP A 202 -10.26 10.58 -17.76
N GLU A 203 -9.53 9.50 -17.62
CA GLU A 203 -8.58 9.05 -18.65
C GLU A 203 -9.39 8.72 -19.91
N GLY A 204 -9.43 9.70 -20.85
CA GLY A 204 -9.98 9.55 -22.19
C GLY A 204 -9.10 8.69 -23.09
#